data_3bfbce960b2f14930083adcd35fa6a97
#
_entry.id   3bfbce960b2f14930083adcd35fa6a97
#
_cell.length_a   1.000
_cell.length_b   1.000
_cell.length_c   1.000
_cell.angle_alpha   90.00
_cell.angle_beta   90.00
_cell.angle_gamma   90.00
#
_symmetry.space_group_name_H-M   'P 1'
#
loop_
_entity.id
_entity.type
_entity.pdbx_description
1 polymer ?
#
loop_
_entity_poly.entity_id
_entity_poly.type
_entity_poly.pdbx_seq_one_letter_code
_entity_poly.pdbx_strand_id
1 'polypeptide(L)'
;GDTGPCGPCTEIHVDCRTDEERKAVDGKTLVNNDHPQVIEIWNNVFIQFNRKKDGSLEPLPAKHVDTGMGFERLTRVLQQKQSNYDTDIFTGTIAATEKIVGKKYMAGDDKESIAFRVIADHVRAISFAIADGQLPSNTGAGYVIRRILRRAVRYYYSYLDHKQPLLYKLLPVIAKQFENVFPELNKQLDFVSKVVKEEEDAFLKTLEKGLIKVEMFMSLDGVKLIYEGKSKEAHTLPGKLAFELYDTFGFPLDLTKLIASEKGLKVDEAGFEKEMQQQKDRSRAATTLETEDWITVNDIPSSKFVGYDSLEAKAKVVKYRKVSGKGKELYQ
;
A
#
# COMPACT_ATOMS: atom_id res chain seq x y z
N GLY A 1 -3.01 17.22 -10.45
CA GLY A 1 -4.31 17.00 -11.10
C GLY A 1 -4.52 17.96 -12.25
N ASP A 2 -5.54 17.73 -13.06
CA ASP A 2 -5.81 18.57 -14.25
C ASP A 2 -6.41 19.93 -13.92
N THR A 3 -6.87 20.11 -12.68
CA THR A 3 -7.48 21.36 -12.19
C THR A 3 -7.03 21.64 -10.75
N GLY A 4 -7.11 22.90 -10.35
CA GLY A 4 -6.80 23.37 -8.99
C GLY A 4 -5.62 24.33 -8.91
N PRO A 5 -5.14 24.61 -7.69
CA PRO A 5 -4.02 25.50 -7.47
C PRO A 5 -2.75 25.03 -8.21
N CYS A 6 -2.08 25.94 -8.92
CA CYS A 6 -0.90 25.63 -9.72
C CYS A 6 0.00 26.85 -9.92
N GLY A 7 1.18 26.63 -10.46
CA GLY A 7 2.16 27.65 -10.82
C GLY A 7 3.43 27.06 -11.40
N PRO A 8 4.42 27.89 -11.76
CA PRO A 8 5.72 27.40 -12.20
C PRO A 8 6.42 26.66 -11.05
N CYS A 9 7.27 25.70 -11.41
CA CYS A 9 8.04 24.96 -10.45
C CYS A 9 9.55 25.07 -10.73
N THR A 10 10.35 24.93 -9.70
CA THR A 10 11.80 24.78 -9.78
C THR A 10 12.21 23.52 -9.01
N GLU A 11 13.28 22.89 -9.47
CA GLU A 11 13.81 21.68 -8.86
C GLU A 11 15.31 21.83 -8.62
N ILE A 12 15.79 21.23 -7.53
CA ILE A 12 17.22 21.09 -7.27
C ILE A 12 17.59 19.64 -7.53
N HIS A 13 18.49 19.45 -8.50
CA HIS A 13 19.04 18.15 -8.84
C HIS A 13 20.50 18.07 -8.38
N VAL A 14 20.92 16.89 -7.97
CA VAL A 14 22.32 16.60 -7.63
C VAL A 14 22.83 15.50 -8.55
N ASP A 15 23.99 15.76 -9.14
CA ASP A 15 24.73 14.79 -9.92
C ASP A 15 25.69 14.01 -9.01
N CYS A 16 25.29 12.79 -8.67
CA CYS A 16 26.03 11.86 -7.80
C CYS A 16 27.01 10.96 -8.57
N ARG A 17 27.23 11.19 -9.87
CA ARG A 17 28.16 10.43 -10.69
C ARG A 17 29.62 10.71 -10.32
N THR A 18 30.51 9.83 -10.77
CA THR A 18 31.97 10.05 -10.65
C THR A 18 32.44 11.26 -11.48
N ASP A 19 33.61 11.78 -11.17
CA ASP A 19 34.16 12.89 -11.90
C ASP A 19 34.46 12.58 -13.36
N GLU A 20 34.82 11.33 -13.67
CA GLU A 20 35.00 10.81 -15.02
C GLU A 20 33.70 10.83 -15.82
N GLU A 21 32.63 10.32 -15.23
CA GLU A 21 31.31 10.31 -15.88
C GLU A 21 30.77 11.72 -16.10
N ARG A 22 30.97 12.64 -15.14
CA ARG A 22 30.59 14.07 -15.31
C ARG A 22 31.35 14.76 -16.41
N LYS A 23 32.65 14.46 -16.58
CA LYS A 23 33.46 14.99 -17.68
C LYS A 23 33.04 14.44 -19.04
N ALA A 24 32.59 13.18 -19.08
CA ALA A 24 32.17 12.53 -20.33
C ALA A 24 30.82 13.06 -20.83
N VAL A 25 29.87 13.32 -19.93
CA VAL A 25 28.51 13.80 -20.26
C VAL A 25 28.09 14.88 -19.27
N ASP A 26 27.69 16.05 -19.77
CA ASP A 26 27.20 17.15 -18.92
C ASP A 26 25.92 16.72 -18.18
N GLY A 27 25.91 16.85 -16.84
CA GLY A 27 24.78 16.50 -15.98
C GLY A 27 23.47 17.20 -16.33
N LYS A 28 23.52 18.41 -16.91
CA LYS A 28 22.34 19.14 -17.39
C LYS A 28 21.50 18.33 -18.38
N THR A 29 22.16 17.55 -19.23
CA THR A 29 21.48 16.74 -20.24
C THR A 29 20.77 15.52 -19.66
N LEU A 30 21.04 15.21 -18.40
CA LEU A 30 20.49 14.05 -17.69
C LEU A 30 19.39 14.42 -16.68
N VAL A 31 19.16 15.72 -16.47
CA VAL A 31 18.06 16.22 -15.62
C VAL A 31 16.73 15.79 -16.23
N ASN A 32 15.83 15.21 -15.39
CA ASN A 32 14.51 14.69 -15.80
C ASN A 32 14.53 13.62 -16.92
N ASN A 33 15.65 12.88 -17.05
CA ASN A 33 15.83 11.79 -18.00
C ASN A 33 16.02 10.43 -17.30
N ASP A 34 15.43 10.25 -16.13
CA ASP A 34 15.43 9.00 -15.33
C ASP A 34 16.84 8.42 -15.05
N HIS A 35 17.88 9.29 -15.03
CA HIS A 35 19.22 8.82 -14.73
C HIS A 35 19.37 8.52 -13.23
N PRO A 36 19.81 7.29 -12.82
CA PRO A 36 19.79 6.85 -11.43
C PRO A 36 20.72 7.63 -10.49
N GLN A 37 21.69 8.37 -11.05
CA GLN A 37 22.67 9.15 -10.31
C GLN A 37 22.53 10.68 -10.50
N VAL A 38 21.60 11.15 -11.34
CA VAL A 38 21.26 12.58 -11.47
C VAL A 38 19.85 12.74 -10.91
N ILE A 39 19.77 13.03 -9.61
CA ILE A 39 18.53 12.89 -8.85
C ILE A 39 17.99 14.26 -8.40
N GLU A 40 16.69 14.42 -8.53
CA GLU A 40 15.96 15.49 -7.88
C GLU A 40 15.97 15.27 -6.37
N ILE A 41 16.37 16.27 -5.60
CA ILE A 41 16.32 16.25 -4.13
C ILE A 41 15.27 17.19 -3.57
N TRP A 42 14.90 18.23 -4.28
CA TRP A 42 13.98 19.25 -3.80
C TRP A 42 13.15 19.84 -4.93
N ASN A 43 11.82 19.87 -4.76
CA ASN A 43 10.88 20.50 -5.65
C ASN A 43 10.18 21.67 -4.97
N ASN A 44 10.04 22.81 -5.67
CA ASN A 44 9.37 24.02 -5.19
C ASN A 44 8.35 24.47 -6.23
N VAL A 45 7.07 24.47 -5.88
CA VAL A 45 5.98 24.93 -6.73
C VAL A 45 5.52 26.31 -6.26
N PHE A 46 5.60 27.32 -7.14
CA PHE A 46 5.17 28.69 -6.85
C PHE A 46 3.71 28.84 -7.24
N ILE A 47 2.81 28.46 -6.35
CA ILE A 47 1.36 28.45 -6.56
C ILE A 47 0.86 29.89 -6.61
N GLN A 48 0.36 30.30 -7.78
CA GLN A 48 -0.16 31.64 -8.02
C GLN A 48 -1.43 31.67 -8.87
N PHE A 49 -1.85 30.52 -9.41
CA PHE A 49 -3.04 30.38 -10.25
C PHE A 49 -3.94 29.24 -9.79
N ASN A 50 -5.22 29.33 -10.13
CA ASN A 50 -6.15 28.23 -10.09
C ASN A 50 -6.49 27.81 -11.53
N ARG A 51 -6.17 26.58 -11.93
CA ARG A 51 -6.49 26.02 -13.24
C ARG A 51 -7.92 25.50 -13.23
N LYS A 52 -8.76 26.01 -14.13
CA LYS A 52 -10.14 25.59 -14.33
C LYS A 52 -10.24 24.38 -15.27
N LYS A 53 -11.44 23.79 -15.36
CA LYS A 53 -11.70 22.62 -16.23
C LYS A 53 -11.48 22.91 -17.73
N ASP A 54 -11.66 24.15 -18.15
CA ASP A 54 -11.43 24.63 -19.53
C ASP A 54 -9.95 24.92 -19.82
N GLY A 55 -9.05 24.71 -18.82
CA GLY A 55 -7.61 24.96 -18.92
C GLY A 55 -7.21 26.41 -18.63
N SER A 56 -8.15 27.33 -18.44
CA SER A 56 -7.85 28.74 -18.10
C SER A 56 -7.23 28.87 -16.72
N LEU A 57 -6.32 29.86 -16.56
CA LEU A 57 -5.63 30.16 -15.32
C LEU A 57 -6.20 31.45 -14.72
N GLU A 58 -6.70 31.37 -13.51
CA GLU A 58 -7.20 32.49 -12.73
C GLU A 58 -6.21 32.81 -11.60
N PRO A 59 -5.76 34.07 -11.46
CA PRO A 59 -4.85 34.42 -10.35
C PRO A 59 -5.49 34.13 -9.00
N LEU A 60 -4.70 33.55 -8.09
CA LEU A 60 -5.10 33.37 -6.70
C LEU A 60 -4.99 34.71 -5.93
N PRO A 61 -5.84 34.93 -4.92
CA PRO A 61 -5.80 36.15 -4.10
C PRO A 61 -4.49 36.27 -3.29
N ALA A 62 -3.83 35.15 -3.00
CA ALA A 62 -2.52 35.09 -2.37
C ALA A 62 -1.62 34.08 -3.08
N LYS A 63 -0.31 34.34 -3.06
CA LYS A 63 0.70 33.44 -3.61
C LYS A 63 1.24 32.55 -2.50
N HIS A 64 1.49 31.27 -2.84
CA HIS A 64 1.98 30.26 -1.91
C HIS A 64 3.16 29.51 -2.51
N VAL A 65 3.99 28.93 -1.67
CA VAL A 65 5.02 28.00 -2.10
C VAL A 65 4.67 26.62 -1.50
N ASP A 66 4.45 25.67 -2.40
CA ASP A 66 4.36 24.24 -2.01
C ASP A 66 5.72 23.61 -2.29
N THR A 67 6.33 23.04 -1.28
CA THR A 67 7.70 22.53 -1.37
C THR A 67 7.80 21.12 -0.81
N GLY A 68 8.56 20.26 -1.52
CA GLY A 68 8.81 18.90 -1.10
C GLY A 68 10.28 18.52 -1.29
N MET A 69 10.92 18.08 -0.21
CA MET A 69 12.30 17.61 -0.24
C MET A 69 12.33 16.12 0.09
N GLY A 70 12.98 15.32 -0.79
CA GLY A 70 13.11 13.88 -0.58
C GLY A 70 14.06 13.58 0.58
N PHE A 71 13.53 13.10 1.72
CA PHE A 71 14.32 12.79 2.90
C PHE A 71 15.45 11.80 2.61
N GLU A 72 15.14 10.68 1.97
CA GLU A 72 16.11 9.64 1.62
C GLU A 72 17.12 10.14 0.58
N ARG A 73 16.65 10.88 -0.42
CA ARG A 73 17.52 11.44 -1.47
C ARG A 73 18.50 12.46 -0.91
N LEU A 74 18.02 13.36 -0.05
CA LEU A 74 18.88 14.34 0.63
C LEU A 74 19.91 13.64 1.54
N THR A 75 19.48 12.68 2.35
CA THR A 75 20.37 11.91 3.23
C THR A 75 21.44 11.17 2.44
N ARG A 76 21.07 10.55 1.31
CA ARG A 76 22.01 9.90 0.39
C ARG A 76 23.09 10.86 -0.07
N VAL A 77 22.72 12.07 -0.50
CA VAL A 77 23.68 13.10 -0.96
C VAL A 77 24.59 13.54 0.19
N LEU A 78 24.03 13.84 1.35
CA LEU A 78 24.80 14.28 2.53
C LEU A 78 25.77 13.21 3.03
N GLN A 79 25.39 11.95 2.96
CA GLN A 79 26.24 10.82 3.35
C GLN A 79 27.12 10.30 2.19
N GLN A 80 27.07 10.94 1.02
CA GLN A 80 27.87 10.57 -0.18
C GLN A 80 27.70 9.09 -0.57
N LYS A 81 26.46 8.60 -0.52
CA LYS A 81 26.12 7.20 -0.87
C LYS A 81 25.63 7.09 -2.30
N GLN A 82 25.84 5.91 -2.90
CA GLN A 82 25.38 5.61 -4.27
C GLN A 82 23.95 5.14 -4.34
N SER A 83 23.38 4.67 -3.21
CA SER A 83 22.00 4.27 -3.08
C SER A 83 21.37 4.83 -1.80
N ASN A 84 20.05 5.11 -1.80
CA ASN A 84 19.32 5.46 -0.59
C ASN A 84 19.45 4.35 0.48
N TYR A 85 19.53 3.11 0.05
CA TYR A 85 19.61 1.93 0.93
C TYR A 85 20.97 1.73 1.58
N ASP A 86 22.00 2.46 1.16
CA ASP A 86 23.32 2.45 1.77
C ASP A 86 23.45 3.49 2.90
N THR A 87 22.39 4.28 3.12
CA THR A 87 22.34 5.27 4.20
C THR A 87 21.97 4.62 5.53
N ASP A 88 22.26 5.29 6.62
CA ASP A 88 21.93 4.87 7.98
C ASP A 88 20.41 4.71 8.21
N ILE A 89 19.58 5.34 7.38
CA ILE A 89 18.11 5.16 7.41
C ILE A 89 17.73 3.68 7.23
N PHE A 90 18.43 2.95 6.37
CA PHE A 90 18.06 1.58 5.98
C PHE A 90 19.05 0.51 6.44
N THR A 91 20.34 0.83 6.60
CA THR A 91 21.37 -0.18 6.88
C THR A 91 21.12 -0.96 8.16
N GLY A 92 20.56 -0.32 9.21
CA GLY A 92 20.20 -1.01 10.45
C GLY A 92 19.12 -2.08 10.25
N THR A 93 18.06 -1.74 9.52
CA THR A 93 16.96 -2.66 9.19
C THR A 93 17.41 -3.78 8.26
N ILE A 94 18.24 -3.46 7.25
CA ILE A 94 18.84 -4.46 6.35
C ILE A 94 19.69 -5.45 7.13
N ALA A 95 20.59 -4.97 8.01
CA ALA A 95 21.44 -5.84 8.83
C ALA A 95 20.63 -6.72 9.80
N ALA A 96 19.52 -6.19 10.34
CA ALA A 96 18.61 -6.99 11.16
C ALA A 96 17.92 -8.08 10.32
N THR A 97 17.50 -7.75 9.11
CA THR A 97 16.90 -8.71 8.16
C THR A 97 17.89 -9.81 7.81
N GLU A 98 19.16 -9.49 7.50
CA GLU A 98 20.22 -10.47 7.25
C GLU A 98 20.35 -11.51 8.38
N LYS A 99 20.36 -11.02 9.63
CA LYS A 99 20.46 -11.90 10.82
C LYS A 99 19.27 -12.84 10.95
N ILE A 100 18.06 -12.37 10.62
CA ILE A 100 16.84 -13.18 10.74
C ILE A 100 16.76 -14.23 9.63
N VAL A 101 17.10 -13.86 8.40
CA VAL A 101 16.95 -14.76 7.24
C VAL A 101 18.19 -15.62 6.97
N GLY A 102 19.35 -15.26 7.55
CA GLY A 102 20.62 -15.98 7.35
C GLY A 102 21.26 -15.74 5.97
N LYS A 103 20.86 -14.69 5.25
CA LYS A 103 21.40 -14.29 3.94
C LYS A 103 22.05 -12.93 4.00
N LYS A 104 22.93 -12.61 3.06
CA LYS A 104 23.65 -11.34 2.97
C LYS A 104 23.05 -10.43 1.88
N TYR A 105 22.94 -9.17 2.19
CA TYR A 105 22.60 -8.13 1.24
C TYR A 105 23.81 -7.75 0.38
N MET A 106 23.72 -7.96 -0.92
CA MET A 106 24.84 -7.73 -1.85
C MET A 106 24.75 -6.42 -2.62
N ALA A 107 23.74 -5.59 -2.33
CA ALA A 107 23.48 -4.29 -2.98
C ALA A 107 23.34 -4.36 -4.52
N GLY A 108 23.06 -5.53 -5.07
CA GLY A 108 22.88 -5.78 -6.52
C GLY A 108 21.45 -5.52 -6.99
N ASP A 109 21.21 -5.83 -8.28
CA ASP A 109 19.89 -5.76 -8.92
C ASP A 109 19.19 -7.13 -8.99
N ASP A 110 19.74 -8.12 -8.31
CA ASP A 110 19.12 -9.43 -8.16
C ASP A 110 17.89 -9.38 -7.23
N LYS A 111 17.04 -10.40 -7.33
CA LYS A 111 15.76 -10.46 -6.61
C LYS A 111 15.93 -10.52 -5.10
N GLU A 112 17.02 -11.10 -4.60
CA GLU A 112 17.32 -11.16 -3.16
C GLU A 112 17.67 -9.76 -2.65
N SER A 113 18.57 -9.04 -3.32
CA SER A 113 18.91 -7.65 -2.98
C SER A 113 17.71 -6.72 -3.06
N ILE A 114 16.86 -6.86 -4.08
CA ILE A 114 15.60 -6.11 -4.18
C ILE A 114 14.69 -6.43 -2.99
N ALA A 115 14.60 -7.69 -2.55
CA ALA A 115 13.77 -8.07 -1.42
C ALA A 115 14.21 -7.39 -0.12
N PHE A 116 15.51 -7.31 0.16
CA PHE A 116 16.03 -6.57 1.31
C PHE A 116 15.62 -5.10 1.29
N ARG A 117 15.72 -4.44 0.12
CA ARG A 117 15.32 -3.04 -0.05
C ARG A 117 13.82 -2.85 0.16
N VAL A 118 12.99 -3.70 -0.45
CA VAL A 118 11.53 -3.67 -0.29
C VAL A 118 11.12 -3.86 1.17
N ILE A 119 11.72 -4.81 1.88
CA ILE A 119 11.44 -5.05 3.29
C ILE A 119 11.77 -3.81 4.13
N ALA A 120 12.97 -3.26 3.97
CA ALA A 120 13.45 -2.13 4.76
C ALA A 120 12.61 -0.85 4.54
N ASP A 121 12.23 -0.57 3.29
CA ASP A 121 11.37 0.55 2.94
C ASP A 121 9.94 0.35 3.47
N HIS A 122 9.34 -0.80 3.16
CA HIS A 122 7.93 -1.05 3.45
C HIS A 122 7.65 -1.19 4.95
N VAL A 123 8.52 -1.85 5.71
CA VAL A 123 8.30 -2.00 7.16
C VAL A 123 8.35 -0.66 7.87
N ARG A 124 9.19 0.27 7.43
CA ARG A 124 9.23 1.64 7.97
C ARG A 124 7.91 2.37 7.68
N ALA A 125 7.46 2.37 6.43
CA ALA A 125 6.19 3.01 6.05
C ALA A 125 4.99 2.45 6.83
N ILE A 126 4.89 1.12 6.95
CA ILE A 126 3.83 0.42 7.66
C ILE A 126 3.84 0.77 9.14
N SER A 127 5.01 0.76 9.77
CA SER A 127 5.14 0.99 11.22
C SER A 127 4.64 2.36 11.63
N PHE A 128 5.04 3.41 10.93
CA PHE A 128 4.60 4.78 11.22
C PHE A 128 3.12 4.98 10.89
N ALA A 129 2.64 4.46 9.75
CA ALA A 129 1.22 4.57 9.41
C ALA A 129 0.30 3.91 10.46
N ILE A 130 0.68 2.74 11.00
CA ILE A 130 -0.09 2.07 12.06
C ILE A 130 0.02 2.84 13.37
N ALA A 131 1.21 3.37 13.72
CA ALA A 131 1.39 4.19 14.91
C ALA A 131 0.54 5.49 14.85
N ASP A 132 0.31 6.04 13.66
CA ASP A 132 -0.58 7.18 13.41
C ASP A 132 -2.07 6.79 13.33
N GLY A 133 -2.42 5.53 13.59
CA GLY A 133 -3.80 5.05 13.67
C GLY A 133 -4.37 4.48 12.36
N GLN A 134 -3.58 4.39 11.28
CA GLN A 134 -4.03 3.77 10.03
C GLN A 134 -3.85 2.26 10.06
N LEU A 135 -4.90 1.55 10.47
CA LEU A 135 -4.86 0.08 10.52
C LEU A 135 -5.05 -0.55 9.13
N PRO A 136 -4.39 -1.69 8.85
CA PRO A 136 -4.64 -2.46 7.65
C PRO A 136 -6.11 -2.84 7.51
N SER A 137 -6.71 -2.61 6.35
CA SER A 137 -8.11 -2.91 6.09
C SER A 137 -8.37 -3.31 4.63
N ASN A 138 -9.63 -3.62 4.27
CA ASN A 138 -10.02 -3.97 2.90
C ASN A 138 -10.38 -2.74 2.05
N THR A 139 -10.48 -1.55 2.64
CA THR A 139 -10.94 -0.33 1.95
C THR A 139 -10.15 0.90 2.41
N GLY A 140 -10.24 1.98 1.63
CA GLY A 140 -9.66 3.28 1.99
C GLY A 140 -8.14 3.25 2.20
N ALA A 141 -7.64 4.09 3.10
CA ALA A 141 -6.21 4.21 3.40
C ALA A 141 -5.63 2.92 3.98
N GLY A 142 -6.39 2.20 4.82
CA GLY A 142 -5.95 0.93 5.40
C GLY A 142 -5.71 -0.17 4.35
N TYR A 143 -6.40 -0.12 3.20
CA TYR A 143 -6.11 -1.01 2.08
C TYR A 143 -4.71 -0.78 1.51
N VAL A 144 -4.27 0.46 1.43
CA VAL A 144 -2.91 0.80 0.97
C VAL A 144 -1.87 0.21 1.91
N ILE A 145 -2.07 0.35 3.24
CA ILE A 145 -1.15 -0.22 4.23
C ILE A 145 -1.10 -1.74 4.12
N ARG A 146 -2.26 -2.40 4.04
CA ARG A 146 -2.34 -3.86 3.84
C ARG A 146 -1.62 -4.31 2.58
N ARG A 147 -1.77 -3.58 1.48
CA ARG A 147 -1.13 -3.85 0.19
C ARG A 147 0.40 -3.78 0.29
N ILE A 148 0.94 -2.72 0.92
CA ILE A 148 2.37 -2.55 1.14
C ILE A 148 2.92 -3.68 2.02
N LEU A 149 2.22 -4.03 3.10
CA LEU A 149 2.59 -5.13 4.00
C LEU A 149 2.65 -6.46 3.24
N ARG A 150 1.60 -6.84 2.53
CA ARG A 150 1.54 -8.11 1.79
C ARG A 150 2.57 -8.19 0.66
N ARG A 151 2.91 -7.06 0.07
CA ARG A 151 4.02 -6.98 -0.89
C ARG A 151 5.34 -7.35 -0.23
N ALA A 152 5.68 -6.79 0.93
CA ALA A 152 6.89 -7.13 1.67
C ALA A 152 6.92 -8.61 2.09
N VAL A 153 5.77 -9.14 2.58
CA VAL A 153 5.63 -10.57 2.92
C VAL A 153 5.95 -11.47 1.73
N ARG A 154 5.39 -11.16 0.57
CA ARG A 154 5.67 -11.93 -0.66
C ARG A 154 7.14 -11.89 -1.04
N TYR A 155 7.81 -10.74 -0.88
CA TYR A 155 9.22 -10.61 -1.23
C TYR A 155 10.12 -11.48 -0.34
N TYR A 156 9.97 -11.43 0.99
CA TYR A 156 10.79 -12.28 1.84
C TYR A 156 10.43 -13.76 1.69
N TYR A 157 9.16 -14.08 1.50
CA TYR A 157 8.71 -15.46 1.27
C TYR A 157 9.32 -16.06 0.01
N SER A 158 9.26 -15.33 -1.11
CA SER A 158 9.65 -15.85 -2.44
C SER A 158 11.14 -15.74 -2.72
N TYR A 159 11.84 -14.73 -2.20
CA TYR A 159 13.21 -14.45 -2.59
C TYR A 159 14.22 -14.64 -1.45
N LEU A 160 13.81 -14.48 -0.20
CA LEU A 160 14.69 -14.75 0.92
C LEU A 160 14.46 -16.14 1.55
N ASP A 161 13.49 -16.90 1.01
CA ASP A 161 13.09 -18.22 1.49
C ASP A 161 12.71 -18.27 2.98
N HIS A 162 12.15 -17.17 3.48
CA HIS A 162 11.71 -17.05 4.86
C HIS A 162 10.21 -17.25 4.96
N LYS A 163 9.75 -18.33 5.60
CA LYS A 163 8.36 -18.78 5.63
C LYS A 163 7.59 -18.41 6.91
N GLN A 164 8.21 -17.63 7.78
CA GLN A 164 7.64 -17.22 9.07
C GLN A 164 7.46 -15.70 9.10
N PRO A 165 6.59 -15.15 9.98
CA PRO A 165 6.50 -13.70 10.16
C PRO A 165 7.87 -13.06 10.45
N LEU A 166 8.20 -12.01 9.73
CA LEU A 166 9.50 -11.35 9.76
C LEU A 166 9.39 -9.86 10.11
N LEU A 167 8.44 -9.14 9.49
CA LEU A 167 8.38 -7.68 9.57
C LEU A 167 8.22 -7.19 11.01
N TYR A 168 7.36 -7.84 11.80
CA TYR A 168 7.16 -7.44 13.20
C TYR A 168 8.45 -7.50 14.03
N LYS A 169 9.41 -8.38 13.68
CA LYS A 169 10.70 -8.51 14.36
C LYS A 169 11.66 -7.35 14.07
N LEU A 170 11.39 -6.60 13.00
CA LEU A 170 12.19 -5.44 12.58
C LEU A 170 11.73 -4.15 13.26
N LEU A 171 10.51 -4.10 13.79
CA LEU A 171 9.92 -2.89 14.40
C LEU A 171 10.74 -2.34 15.57
N PRO A 172 11.32 -3.15 16.48
CA PRO A 172 12.17 -2.63 17.55
C PRO A 172 13.41 -1.87 17.03
N VAL A 173 13.96 -2.30 15.88
CA VAL A 173 15.13 -1.64 15.26
C VAL A 173 14.72 -0.24 14.78
N ILE A 174 13.57 -0.15 14.09
CA ILE A 174 13.04 1.12 13.58
C ILE A 174 12.65 2.04 14.74
N ALA A 175 11.93 1.53 15.73
CA ALA A 175 11.53 2.30 16.89
C ALA A 175 12.72 2.89 17.64
N LYS A 176 13.80 2.11 17.80
CA LYS A 176 15.05 2.58 18.41
C LYS A 176 15.76 3.63 17.57
N GLN A 177 15.80 3.45 16.25
CA GLN A 177 16.43 4.38 15.32
C GLN A 177 15.80 5.79 15.38
N PHE A 178 14.47 5.85 15.51
CA PHE A 178 13.71 7.09 15.49
C PHE A 178 13.26 7.59 16.88
N GLU A 179 13.69 6.96 17.97
CA GLU A 179 13.19 7.23 19.33
C GLU A 179 13.29 8.69 19.78
N ASN A 180 14.33 9.41 19.33
CA ASN A 180 14.58 10.79 19.68
C ASN A 180 13.85 11.81 18.78
N VAL A 181 13.28 11.36 17.66
CA VAL A 181 12.61 12.23 16.68
C VAL A 181 11.12 11.91 16.63
N PHE A 182 10.76 10.64 16.61
CA PHE A 182 9.39 10.14 16.52
C PHE A 182 9.12 9.11 17.65
N PRO A 183 8.99 9.56 18.91
CA PRO A 183 8.82 8.65 20.04
C PRO A 183 7.49 7.89 20.03
N GLU A 184 6.53 8.28 19.16
CA GLU A 184 5.19 7.68 19.04
C GLU A 184 5.28 6.20 18.69
N LEU A 185 6.18 5.83 17.78
CA LEU A 185 6.37 4.44 17.37
C LEU A 185 6.87 3.60 18.55
N ASN A 186 7.82 4.13 19.33
CA ASN A 186 8.35 3.42 20.49
C ASN A 186 7.28 3.24 21.59
N LYS A 187 6.43 4.25 21.81
CA LYS A 187 5.32 4.18 22.78
C LYS A 187 4.26 3.14 22.40
N GLN A 188 4.09 2.87 21.12
CA GLN A 188 3.07 1.97 20.59
C GLN A 188 3.66 0.67 20.02
N LEU A 189 4.94 0.38 20.31
CA LEU A 189 5.69 -0.73 19.67
C LEU A 189 4.97 -2.08 19.80
N ASP A 190 4.45 -2.41 20.98
CA ASP A 190 3.75 -3.66 21.23
C ASP A 190 2.47 -3.77 20.38
N PHE A 191 1.70 -2.69 20.32
CA PHE A 191 0.48 -2.64 19.51
C PHE A 191 0.79 -2.79 18.02
N VAL A 192 1.73 -1.99 17.49
CA VAL A 192 2.14 -2.05 16.08
C VAL A 192 2.67 -3.42 15.72
N SER A 193 3.51 -4.01 16.61
CA SER A 193 4.07 -5.35 16.40
C SER A 193 2.99 -6.43 16.34
N LYS A 194 1.97 -6.34 17.18
CA LYS A 194 0.85 -7.27 17.18
C LYS A 194 0.05 -7.17 15.88
N VAL A 195 -0.31 -5.95 15.46
CA VAL A 195 -1.07 -5.72 14.22
C VAL A 195 -0.31 -6.25 13.00
N VAL A 196 0.98 -5.91 12.88
CA VAL A 196 1.81 -6.38 11.78
C VAL A 196 1.90 -7.90 11.78
N LYS A 197 2.18 -8.52 12.93
CA LYS A 197 2.28 -9.98 13.05
C LYS A 197 0.99 -10.70 12.66
N GLU A 198 -0.17 -10.19 13.10
CA GLU A 198 -1.47 -10.78 12.75
C GLU A 198 -1.75 -10.73 11.24
N GLU A 199 -1.41 -9.62 10.56
CA GLU A 199 -1.53 -9.51 9.10
C GLU A 199 -0.55 -10.43 8.37
N GLU A 200 0.70 -10.58 8.85
CA GLU A 200 1.68 -11.52 8.30
C GLU A 200 1.18 -12.97 8.43
N ASP A 201 0.75 -13.37 9.63
CA ASP A 201 0.24 -14.71 9.92
C ASP A 201 -0.98 -15.05 9.05
N ALA A 202 -1.91 -14.09 8.91
CA ALA A 202 -3.10 -14.27 8.10
C ALA A 202 -2.78 -14.46 6.61
N PHE A 203 -1.85 -13.67 6.08
CA PHE A 203 -1.50 -13.74 4.66
C PHE A 203 -0.62 -14.94 4.34
N LEU A 204 0.34 -15.31 5.20
CA LEU A 204 1.19 -16.49 5.01
C LEU A 204 0.41 -17.79 4.88
N LYS A 205 -0.73 -17.93 5.58
CA LYS A 205 -1.61 -19.11 5.49
C LYS A 205 -2.16 -19.35 4.08
N THR A 206 -2.31 -18.31 3.28
CA THR A 206 -2.92 -18.38 1.94
C THR A 206 -1.90 -18.14 0.83
N LEU A 207 -0.76 -17.51 1.14
CA LEU A 207 0.22 -17.07 0.15
C LEU A 207 0.76 -18.22 -0.70
N GLU A 208 1.19 -19.32 -0.09
CA GLU A 208 1.73 -20.48 -0.81
C GLU A 208 0.72 -21.05 -1.79
N LYS A 209 -0.52 -21.25 -1.34
CA LYS A 209 -1.61 -21.79 -2.18
C LYS A 209 -1.92 -20.86 -3.36
N GLY A 210 -1.93 -19.55 -3.12
CA GLY A 210 -2.14 -18.56 -4.15
C GLY A 210 -0.99 -18.54 -5.19
N LEU A 211 0.26 -18.65 -4.74
CA LEU A 211 1.43 -18.74 -5.64
C LEU A 211 1.37 -20.01 -6.49
N ILE A 212 1.11 -21.16 -5.90
CA ILE A 212 0.94 -22.44 -6.64
C ILE A 212 -0.17 -22.29 -7.71
N LYS A 213 -1.28 -21.65 -7.37
CA LYS A 213 -2.39 -21.45 -8.31
C LYS A 213 -1.99 -20.58 -9.50
N VAL A 214 -1.21 -19.52 -9.27
CA VAL A 214 -0.64 -18.70 -10.35
C VAL A 214 0.32 -19.53 -11.21
N GLU A 215 1.19 -20.33 -10.62
CA GLU A 215 2.13 -21.19 -11.34
C GLU A 215 1.42 -22.27 -12.16
N MET A 216 0.40 -22.91 -11.64
CA MET A 216 -0.43 -23.87 -12.37
C MET A 216 -1.10 -23.24 -13.60
N PHE A 217 -1.58 -22.00 -13.46
CA PHE A 217 -2.12 -21.27 -14.60
C PHE A 217 -1.06 -20.95 -15.66
N MET A 218 0.16 -20.64 -15.22
CA MET A 218 1.28 -20.28 -16.09
C MET A 218 1.98 -21.47 -16.73
N SER A 219 1.75 -22.70 -16.25
CA SER A 219 2.24 -23.89 -16.91
C SER A 219 1.59 -24.03 -18.30
N LEU A 220 2.34 -24.45 -19.32
CA LEU A 220 1.86 -24.59 -20.70
C LEU A 220 0.56 -25.43 -20.81
N ASP A 221 0.37 -26.38 -19.90
CA ASP A 221 -0.82 -27.19 -19.79
C ASP A 221 -2.02 -26.44 -19.20
N GLY A 222 -1.77 -25.54 -18.23
CA GLY A 222 -2.82 -24.70 -17.64
C GLY A 222 -3.36 -23.65 -18.61
N VAL A 223 -2.53 -23.10 -19.47
CA VAL A 223 -2.95 -22.18 -20.55
C VAL A 223 -3.85 -22.91 -21.55
N LYS A 224 -3.54 -24.15 -21.93
CA LYS A 224 -4.37 -24.97 -22.83
C LYS A 224 -5.73 -25.33 -22.21
N LEU A 225 -5.78 -25.77 -20.97
CA LEU A 225 -7.00 -26.21 -20.30
C LEU A 225 -8.04 -25.10 -20.07
N ILE A 226 -7.60 -23.85 -19.94
CA ILE A 226 -8.49 -22.70 -19.71
C ILE A 226 -8.92 -22.06 -21.04
N TYR A 227 -8.21 -22.28 -22.15
CA TYR A 227 -8.38 -21.58 -23.43
C TYR A 227 -8.98 -22.41 -24.58
N GLU A 228 -9.51 -23.58 -24.36
CA GLU A 228 -10.26 -24.32 -25.40
C GLU A 228 -11.56 -23.64 -25.86
N GLY A 229 -11.84 -22.45 -25.37
CA GLY A 229 -13.00 -21.65 -25.75
C GLY A 229 -12.72 -20.17 -25.92
N LYS A 230 -11.99 -19.75 -26.97
CA LYS A 230 -11.94 -18.37 -27.47
C LYS A 230 -11.23 -17.32 -26.60
N SER A 231 -9.93 -17.09 -26.77
CA SER A 231 -9.36 -15.78 -26.53
C SER A 231 -8.09 -15.52 -27.33
N LYS A 232 -8.01 -14.31 -27.89
CA LYS A 232 -6.93 -13.84 -28.77
C LYS A 232 -5.67 -13.38 -28.03
N GLU A 233 -5.58 -13.51 -26.70
CA GLU A 233 -4.45 -13.01 -25.91
C GLU A 233 -3.80 -14.13 -25.09
N ALA A 234 -2.91 -14.88 -25.70
CA ALA A 234 -2.17 -16.00 -25.11
C ALA A 234 -1.26 -15.61 -23.91
N HIS A 235 -1.28 -14.34 -23.45
CA HIS A 235 -0.40 -13.82 -22.42
C HIS A 235 -1.13 -12.98 -21.36
N THR A 236 -2.41 -13.26 -21.09
CA THR A 236 -3.19 -12.50 -20.12
C THR A 236 -3.81 -13.40 -19.06
N LEU A 237 -3.53 -13.14 -17.78
CA LEU A 237 -4.16 -13.80 -16.64
C LEU A 237 -5.63 -13.34 -16.55
N PRO A 238 -6.61 -14.26 -16.59
CA PRO A 238 -8.03 -13.89 -16.58
C PRO A 238 -8.45 -13.12 -15.33
N GLY A 239 -9.34 -12.14 -15.51
CA GLY A 239 -9.87 -11.33 -14.42
C GLY A 239 -10.55 -12.16 -13.33
N LYS A 240 -11.24 -13.25 -13.70
CA LYS A 240 -11.84 -14.20 -12.73
C LYS A 240 -10.78 -14.85 -11.84
N LEU A 241 -9.62 -15.24 -12.37
CA LEU A 241 -8.54 -15.81 -11.59
C LEU A 241 -7.90 -14.75 -10.69
N ALA A 242 -7.69 -13.53 -11.23
CA ALA A 242 -7.19 -12.42 -10.43
C ALA A 242 -8.14 -12.07 -9.28
N PHE A 243 -9.46 -12.13 -9.52
CA PHE A 243 -10.46 -11.95 -8.48
C PHE A 243 -10.45 -13.06 -7.43
N GLU A 244 -10.31 -14.32 -7.84
CA GLU A 244 -10.17 -15.45 -6.90
C GLU A 244 -8.91 -15.31 -6.02
N LEU A 245 -7.79 -14.89 -6.60
CA LEU A 245 -6.56 -14.58 -5.85
C LEU A 245 -6.79 -13.46 -4.82
N TYR A 246 -7.57 -12.45 -5.18
CA TYR A 246 -7.93 -11.35 -4.28
C TYR A 246 -8.87 -11.81 -3.15
N ASP A 247 -9.99 -12.43 -3.51
CA ASP A 247 -11.09 -12.73 -2.58
C ASP A 247 -10.75 -13.91 -1.64
N THR A 248 -10.14 -14.96 -2.19
CA THR A 248 -9.86 -16.21 -1.45
C THR A 248 -8.46 -16.23 -0.84
N PHE A 249 -7.46 -15.77 -1.57
CA PHE A 249 -6.07 -15.87 -1.14
C PHE A 249 -5.50 -14.55 -0.62
N GLY A 250 -6.26 -13.47 -0.68
CA GLY A 250 -5.87 -12.17 -0.16
C GLY A 250 -4.74 -11.48 -0.94
N PHE A 251 -4.60 -11.76 -2.25
CA PHE A 251 -3.64 -11.09 -3.13
C PHE A 251 -4.22 -9.76 -3.59
N PRO A 252 -3.67 -8.62 -3.17
CA PRO A 252 -4.04 -7.35 -3.79
C PRO A 252 -3.81 -7.39 -5.30
N LEU A 253 -4.64 -6.69 -6.08
CA LEU A 253 -4.55 -6.74 -7.55
C LEU A 253 -3.17 -6.33 -8.07
N ASP A 254 -2.54 -5.32 -7.47
CA ASP A 254 -1.19 -4.88 -7.83
C ASP A 254 -0.12 -5.94 -7.57
N LEU A 255 -0.29 -6.74 -6.51
CA LEU A 255 0.58 -7.89 -6.26
C LEU A 255 0.40 -8.98 -7.32
N THR A 256 -0.85 -9.27 -7.71
CA THR A 256 -1.15 -10.19 -8.82
C THR A 256 -0.54 -9.68 -10.14
N LYS A 257 -0.67 -8.38 -10.43
CA LYS A 257 -0.04 -7.73 -11.60
C LYS A 257 1.48 -7.84 -11.58
N LEU A 258 2.10 -7.61 -10.42
CA LEU A 258 3.54 -7.74 -10.25
C LEU A 258 4.01 -9.18 -10.55
N ILE A 259 3.36 -10.18 -9.96
CA ILE A 259 3.69 -11.59 -10.17
C ILE A 259 3.47 -11.99 -11.63
N ALA A 260 2.40 -11.54 -12.24
CA ALA A 260 2.11 -11.78 -13.65
C ALA A 260 3.19 -11.16 -14.56
N SER A 261 3.56 -9.89 -14.31
CA SER A 261 4.58 -9.19 -15.11
C SER A 261 5.97 -9.84 -15.02
N GLU A 262 6.35 -10.38 -13.87
CA GLU A 262 7.60 -11.14 -13.68
C GLU A 262 7.67 -12.40 -14.57
N LYS A 263 6.53 -12.87 -15.03
CA LYS A 263 6.37 -14.02 -15.93
C LYS A 263 6.00 -13.62 -17.37
N GLY A 264 6.04 -12.32 -17.68
CA GLY A 264 5.70 -11.80 -19.01
C GLY A 264 4.20 -11.79 -19.32
N LEU A 265 3.34 -11.89 -18.29
CA LEU A 265 1.89 -11.85 -18.43
C LEU A 265 1.32 -10.48 -18.07
N LYS A 266 0.21 -10.12 -18.72
CA LYS A 266 -0.70 -9.04 -18.30
C LYS A 266 -1.82 -9.60 -17.41
N VAL A 267 -2.62 -8.74 -16.81
CA VAL A 267 -3.84 -9.12 -16.07
C VAL A 267 -5.04 -8.47 -16.73
N ASP A 268 -6.13 -9.21 -16.90
CA ASP A 268 -7.43 -8.69 -17.33
C ASP A 268 -8.08 -7.91 -16.19
N GLU A 269 -7.76 -6.62 -16.10
CA GLU A 269 -8.27 -5.72 -15.05
C GLU A 269 -9.77 -5.48 -15.22
N ALA A 270 -10.26 -5.38 -16.45
CA ALA A 270 -11.70 -5.17 -16.69
C ALA A 270 -12.54 -6.38 -16.23
N GLY A 271 -12.06 -7.60 -16.50
CA GLY A 271 -12.66 -8.82 -15.97
C GLY A 271 -12.60 -8.90 -14.45
N PHE A 272 -11.51 -8.46 -13.83
CA PHE A 272 -11.40 -8.38 -12.37
C PHE A 272 -12.43 -7.40 -11.77
N GLU A 273 -12.56 -6.21 -12.33
CA GLU A 273 -13.54 -5.20 -11.88
C GLU A 273 -14.97 -5.71 -12.00
N LYS A 274 -15.30 -6.42 -13.07
CA LYS A 274 -16.60 -7.05 -13.26
C LYS A 274 -16.93 -8.06 -12.16
N GLU A 275 -16.00 -8.95 -11.82
CA GLU A 275 -16.19 -9.92 -10.73
C GLU A 275 -16.29 -9.23 -9.37
N MET A 276 -15.50 -8.19 -9.14
CA MET A 276 -15.57 -7.35 -7.94
C MET A 276 -16.95 -6.69 -7.78
N GLN A 277 -17.50 -6.15 -8.88
CA GLN A 277 -18.82 -5.54 -8.86
C GLN A 277 -19.91 -6.59 -8.57
N GLN A 278 -19.85 -7.74 -9.20
CA GLN A 278 -20.79 -8.85 -8.94
C GLN A 278 -20.75 -9.29 -7.47
N GLN A 279 -19.57 -9.36 -6.86
CA GLN A 279 -19.45 -9.70 -5.44
C GLN A 279 -20.09 -8.64 -4.55
N LYS A 280 -19.85 -7.34 -4.84
CA LYS A 280 -20.48 -6.23 -4.11
C LYS A 280 -22.00 -6.29 -4.21
N ASP A 281 -22.54 -6.57 -5.39
CA ASP A 281 -23.98 -6.65 -5.61
C ASP A 281 -24.59 -7.84 -4.88
N ARG A 282 -23.93 -9.01 -4.90
CA ARG A 282 -24.33 -10.18 -4.09
C ARG A 282 -24.32 -9.89 -2.59
N SER A 283 -23.28 -9.21 -2.11
CA SER A 283 -23.18 -8.83 -0.69
C SER A 283 -24.27 -7.85 -0.30
N ARG A 284 -24.57 -6.86 -1.13
CA ARG A 284 -25.68 -5.91 -0.91
C ARG A 284 -27.02 -6.63 -0.89
N ALA A 285 -27.31 -7.47 -1.89
CA ALA A 285 -28.53 -8.26 -1.95
C ALA A 285 -28.68 -9.19 -0.72
N ALA A 286 -27.57 -9.79 -0.25
CA ALA A 286 -27.59 -10.63 0.94
C ALA A 286 -27.79 -9.83 2.26
N THR A 287 -27.56 -8.52 2.24
CA THR A 287 -27.69 -7.63 3.42
C THR A 287 -28.97 -6.80 3.37
N THR A 288 -29.72 -6.87 2.28
CA THR A 288 -31.01 -6.16 2.16
C THR A 288 -31.98 -6.73 3.18
N LEU A 289 -32.29 -5.93 4.19
CA LEU A 289 -33.31 -6.20 5.18
C LEU A 289 -34.57 -5.47 4.77
N GLU A 290 -35.70 -6.15 4.72
CA GLU A 290 -36.99 -5.50 4.62
C GLU A 290 -37.29 -4.82 5.96
N THR A 291 -37.56 -3.54 5.91
CA THR A 291 -37.82 -2.74 7.11
C THR A 291 -39.24 -2.17 7.03
N GLU A 292 -39.99 -2.37 8.12
CA GLU A 292 -41.29 -1.69 8.31
C GLU A 292 -41.09 -0.24 8.77
N ASP A 293 -42.16 0.52 8.80
CA ASP A 293 -42.15 1.90 9.27
C ASP A 293 -41.82 1.99 10.77
N TRP A 294 -41.27 3.14 11.18
CA TRP A 294 -40.94 3.38 12.56
C TRP A 294 -42.19 3.57 13.43
N ILE A 295 -42.27 2.83 14.53
CA ILE A 295 -43.27 3.02 15.59
C ILE A 295 -42.62 3.84 16.69
N THR A 296 -43.14 5.06 16.92
CA THR A 296 -42.65 5.94 17.97
C THR A 296 -43.26 5.53 19.31
N VAL A 297 -42.42 5.30 20.32
CA VAL A 297 -42.83 4.92 21.70
C VAL A 297 -42.75 6.11 22.61
N ASN A 298 -41.72 6.91 22.49
CA ASN A 298 -41.52 8.12 23.26
C ASN A 298 -41.16 9.29 22.37
N ASP A 299 -41.83 10.39 22.51
CA ASP A 299 -41.56 11.62 21.74
C ASP A 299 -40.45 12.39 22.44
N ILE A 300 -39.20 12.09 22.09
CA ILE A 300 -38.00 12.74 22.58
C ILE A 300 -37.33 13.47 21.43
N PRO A 301 -37.19 14.80 21.44
CA PRO A 301 -36.76 15.58 20.31
C PRO A 301 -35.29 15.40 19.91
N SER A 302 -34.45 14.92 20.87
CA SER A 302 -33.04 14.67 20.58
C SER A 302 -32.44 13.58 21.48
N SER A 303 -31.43 12.89 21.00
CA SER A 303 -30.61 11.95 21.76
C SER A 303 -29.19 12.48 21.88
N LYS A 304 -28.56 12.26 23.08
CA LYS A 304 -27.14 12.58 23.27
C LYS A 304 -26.32 11.30 23.14
N PHE A 305 -25.34 11.32 22.26
CA PHE A 305 -24.36 10.25 22.17
C PHE A 305 -23.36 10.36 23.31
N VAL A 306 -23.19 9.26 24.06
CA VAL A 306 -22.29 9.19 25.21
C VAL A 306 -21.20 8.10 25.09
N GLY A 307 -21.11 7.47 23.92
CA GLY A 307 -20.23 6.32 23.71
C GLY A 307 -18.72 6.63 23.76
N TYR A 308 -18.32 7.90 23.74
CA TYR A 308 -16.93 8.29 23.99
C TYR A 308 -16.59 8.45 25.48
N ASP A 309 -17.62 8.65 26.33
CA ASP A 309 -17.46 8.94 27.77
C ASP A 309 -17.76 7.70 28.63
N SER A 310 -18.62 6.79 28.15
CA SER A 310 -19.08 5.63 28.90
C SER A 310 -19.44 4.46 28.02
N LEU A 311 -19.10 3.25 28.49
CA LEU A 311 -19.48 1.98 27.82
C LEU A 311 -20.90 1.51 28.21
N GLU A 312 -21.50 2.13 29.26
CA GLU A 312 -22.83 1.82 29.74
C GLU A 312 -23.64 3.12 29.94
N ALA A 313 -24.88 3.11 29.50
CA ALA A 313 -25.81 4.23 29.70
C ALA A 313 -27.24 3.72 29.91
N LYS A 314 -27.97 4.39 30.78
CA LYS A 314 -29.42 4.20 30.88
C LYS A 314 -30.08 4.97 29.75
N ALA A 315 -30.81 4.28 28.89
CA ALA A 315 -31.52 4.89 27.75
C ALA A 315 -33.00 4.51 27.77
N LYS A 316 -33.82 5.31 27.12
CA LYS A 316 -35.21 4.99 26.81
C LYS A 316 -35.36 4.69 25.33
N VAL A 317 -36.13 3.68 24.98
CA VAL A 317 -36.47 3.40 23.59
C VAL A 317 -37.36 4.53 23.06
N VAL A 318 -36.90 5.24 22.05
CA VAL A 318 -37.63 6.34 21.42
C VAL A 318 -38.58 5.83 20.35
N LYS A 319 -38.06 4.96 19.50
CA LYS A 319 -38.80 4.34 18.39
C LYS A 319 -38.22 2.98 18.08
N TYR A 320 -39.02 2.11 17.51
CA TYR A 320 -38.56 0.83 16.99
C TYR A 320 -39.25 0.53 15.66
N ARG A 321 -38.67 -0.37 14.90
CA ARG A 321 -39.28 -0.95 13.71
C ARG A 321 -38.97 -2.42 13.60
N LYS A 322 -39.83 -3.16 12.92
CA LYS A 322 -39.62 -4.55 12.59
C LYS A 322 -38.70 -4.62 11.35
N VAL A 323 -37.75 -5.52 11.42
CA VAL A 323 -36.79 -5.78 10.35
C VAL A 323 -36.83 -7.27 10.05
N SER A 324 -37.11 -7.65 8.81
CA SER A 324 -37.13 -9.04 8.40
C SER A 324 -36.03 -9.35 7.40
N GLY A 325 -35.35 -10.47 7.56
CA GLY A 325 -34.32 -10.92 6.64
C GLY A 325 -33.83 -12.33 6.96
N LYS A 326 -33.53 -13.12 5.95
CA LYS A 326 -33.09 -14.52 6.05
C LYS A 326 -33.95 -15.41 6.95
N GLY A 327 -35.28 -15.19 6.96
CA GLY A 327 -36.21 -15.98 7.76
C GLY A 327 -36.20 -15.64 9.26
N LYS A 328 -35.57 -14.55 9.67
CA LYS A 328 -35.61 -14.04 11.04
C LYS A 328 -36.27 -12.68 11.10
N GLU A 329 -37.09 -12.47 12.11
CA GLU A 329 -37.67 -11.19 12.45
C GLU A 329 -36.87 -10.59 13.62
N LEU A 330 -36.46 -9.36 13.49
CA LEU A 330 -35.72 -8.61 14.51
C LEU A 330 -36.38 -7.26 14.71
N TYR A 331 -36.17 -6.63 15.83
CA TYR A 331 -36.56 -5.24 16.11
C TYR A 331 -35.31 -4.38 16.16
N GLN A 332 -35.36 -3.25 15.43
CA GLN A 332 -34.31 -2.23 15.39
C GLN A 332 -34.76 -1.02 16.16
#